data_e15e48536e847bfbe657e74ba76584dd
#
_entry.id   e15e48536e847bfbe657e74ba76584dd
#
_cell.length_a   1.000
_cell.length_b   1.000
_cell.length_c   1.000
_cell.angle_alpha   90.00
_cell.angle_beta   90.00
_cell.angle_gamma   90.00
#
_symmetry.space_group_name_H-M   'P 1'
#
loop_
_entity.id
_entity.type
_entity.pdbx_description
1 polymer ?
#
loop_
_entity_poly.entity_id
_entity_poly.type
_entity_poly.pdbx_seq_one_letter_code
_entity_poly.pdbx_strand_id
1 'polypeptide(L)'
;MSKKRKWDDDYIRYWFTCTTEVDGTQRPQCVLCNSVFSNADLRPSKLSDHFNRQHGGIGGHDLNSLKHVPTPSDQSETLKAFGVASQEDTLLQASYQFAYLCAKEKNPHTIAEKLVKPCALEIAQIVLGPDAQKKLQQVSLSDDVIHSRIDEMSQDILQQVLEDIKASPLKVGIQLAETTDMDDCSQLMAFVRYIKEREIVEEFLFCEPLQLTVKGKDVFNLFRDFFLKHKIALDVCGSVCTDGASSILGENSEFVSCMKKEVPHIVITHCLLNPHELVTKTLPTKLRDALFTVVRVINFIKGRAPNHRLFQAFFEEIGIEYSVLLFHTEMRWLSRGQILTHIFEMYEEINQFLHHQSSNLVDGFENKEFKIHLAYLADLFKHLNELSASMQRTGMNTVSAREKLSAFVRKFPFWLKRIEKRNFTNFPFLEEIVVSDNEALCIAAEITVHLQQMSNFFHGYFSVGDLDEASKWILDPFLFNLDFVDDGYLMKNDLAELRASGQILMEFETMKLEDFWCAQFTVFPSLAKTALKILIPFATTCLCELGFSSLLHFKTKSRGYLNMSDDIRVAISKKVPRFSDIIEQKLQLQKSL
;
A
#
# COMPACT_ATOMS: atom_id res chain seq x y z
N MET A 1 38.53 -5.48 -64.64
CA MET A 1 37.92 -6.10 -63.45
C MET A 1 38.53 -5.46 -62.20
N SER A 2 37.80 -4.76 -61.35
CA SER A 2 38.34 -4.17 -60.12
C SER A 2 38.77 -5.31 -59.18
N LYS A 3 39.96 -5.22 -58.62
CA LYS A 3 40.53 -6.22 -57.71
C LYS A 3 39.64 -6.32 -56.47
N LYS A 4 38.99 -7.47 -56.21
CA LYS A 4 38.18 -7.70 -54.97
C LYS A 4 39.09 -7.56 -53.74
N ARG A 5 38.65 -6.81 -52.74
CA ARG A 5 39.33 -6.62 -51.44
C ARG A 5 39.12 -7.84 -50.57
N LYS A 6 40.13 -8.19 -49.79
CA LYS A 6 40.04 -9.26 -48.79
C LYS A 6 39.78 -8.66 -47.41
N TRP A 7 39.11 -9.41 -46.56
CA TRP A 7 38.92 -9.12 -45.17
C TRP A 7 40.28 -9.03 -44.46
N ASP A 8 40.36 -8.12 -43.51
CA ASP A 8 41.47 -7.96 -42.59
C ASP A 8 40.92 -8.03 -41.16
N ASP A 9 41.49 -8.88 -40.33
CA ASP A 9 41.02 -9.07 -38.94
C ASP A 9 41.14 -7.80 -38.11
N ASP A 10 41.99 -6.86 -38.48
CA ASP A 10 42.05 -5.54 -37.87
C ASP A 10 40.77 -4.70 -38.03
N TYR A 11 39.84 -5.06 -38.92
CA TYR A 11 38.56 -4.37 -39.10
C TYR A 11 37.57 -4.62 -37.97
N ILE A 12 37.80 -5.65 -37.16
CA ILE A 12 37.05 -5.92 -35.92
C ILE A 12 37.10 -4.73 -34.98
N ARG A 13 38.20 -3.96 -34.95
CA ARG A 13 38.31 -2.74 -34.12
C ARG A 13 37.32 -1.62 -34.46
N TYR A 14 36.71 -1.68 -35.65
CA TYR A 14 35.65 -0.76 -36.08
C TYR A 14 34.27 -1.37 -35.92
N TRP A 15 34.11 -2.46 -35.17
CA TRP A 15 32.85 -3.18 -34.94
C TRP A 15 32.25 -3.77 -36.23
N PHE A 16 33.10 -4.31 -37.09
CA PHE A 16 32.71 -5.01 -38.30
C PHE A 16 33.12 -6.47 -38.27
N THR A 17 32.29 -7.33 -38.87
CA THR A 17 32.56 -8.74 -39.21
C THR A 17 32.52 -8.94 -40.70
N CYS A 18 32.93 -10.11 -41.17
CA CYS A 18 32.96 -10.47 -42.57
C CYS A 18 31.82 -11.40 -42.95
N THR A 19 31.01 -11.03 -43.92
CA THR A 19 30.08 -11.94 -44.61
C THR A 19 30.65 -12.32 -45.97
N THR A 20 30.52 -13.59 -46.37
CA THR A 20 31.03 -14.09 -47.65
C THR A 20 29.86 -14.50 -48.53
N GLU A 21 29.74 -13.91 -49.71
CA GLU A 21 28.74 -14.28 -50.72
C GLU A 21 29.07 -15.61 -51.38
N VAL A 22 28.08 -16.18 -52.09
CA VAL A 22 28.21 -17.48 -52.79
C VAL A 22 29.35 -17.49 -53.83
N ASP A 23 29.71 -16.31 -54.36
CA ASP A 23 30.83 -16.12 -55.33
C ASP A 23 32.18 -15.89 -54.62
N GLY A 24 32.26 -16.07 -53.29
CA GLY A 24 33.47 -15.86 -52.52
C GLY A 24 33.82 -14.39 -52.26
N THR A 25 32.93 -13.46 -52.58
CA THR A 25 33.14 -12.03 -52.33
C THR A 25 32.92 -11.71 -50.86
N GLN A 26 33.92 -11.17 -50.20
CA GLN A 26 33.85 -10.74 -48.78
C GLN A 26 33.26 -9.34 -48.68
N ARG A 27 32.32 -9.15 -47.76
CA ARG A 27 31.65 -7.86 -47.48
C ARG A 27 31.69 -7.54 -45.99
N PRO A 28 31.95 -6.29 -45.62
CA PRO A 28 31.89 -5.91 -44.20
C PRO A 28 30.45 -5.74 -43.75
N GLN A 29 30.12 -6.32 -42.58
CA GLN A 29 28.86 -6.16 -41.90
C GLN A 29 29.11 -5.51 -40.54
N CYS A 30 28.41 -4.41 -40.25
CA CYS A 30 28.46 -3.78 -38.92
C CYS A 30 27.78 -4.67 -37.88
N VAL A 31 28.48 -4.99 -36.81
CA VAL A 31 27.97 -5.84 -35.71
C VAL A 31 26.87 -5.13 -34.91
N LEU A 32 26.88 -3.79 -34.88
CA LEU A 32 25.94 -2.99 -34.07
C LEU A 32 24.60 -2.75 -34.77
N CYS A 33 24.59 -2.50 -36.08
CA CYS A 33 23.34 -2.19 -36.81
C CYS A 33 23.01 -3.20 -37.92
N ASN A 34 23.78 -4.28 -38.05
CA ASN A 34 23.67 -5.33 -39.08
C ASN A 34 23.74 -4.85 -40.54
N SER A 35 24.10 -3.60 -40.78
CA SER A 35 24.25 -3.04 -42.12
C SER A 35 25.40 -3.73 -42.87
N VAL A 36 25.11 -4.30 -44.06
CA VAL A 36 26.09 -4.93 -44.92
C VAL A 36 26.54 -3.93 -46.00
N PHE A 37 27.85 -3.74 -46.13
CA PHE A 37 28.43 -2.80 -47.07
C PHE A 37 29.01 -3.54 -48.31
N SER A 38 29.32 -2.79 -49.35
CA SER A 38 29.93 -3.37 -50.54
C SER A 38 31.38 -3.79 -50.28
N ASN A 39 31.92 -4.74 -51.10
CA ASN A 39 33.32 -5.11 -51.01
C ASN A 39 34.28 -3.90 -51.26
N ALA A 40 33.82 -2.89 -51.98
CA ALA A 40 34.59 -1.65 -52.20
C ALA A 40 34.77 -0.82 -50.92
N ASP A 41 33.88 -0.99 -49.94
CA ASP A 41 33.87 -0.28 -48.65
C ASP A 41 34.73 -0.98 -47.57
N LEU A 42 35.35 -2.13 -47.89
CA LEU A 42 36.39 -2.75 -47.04
C LEU A 42 37.64 -1.85 -47.00
N ARG A 43 37.51 -0.74 -46.25
CA ARG A 43 38.58 0.25 -45.99
C ARG A 43 38.44 0.78 -44.56
N PRO A 44 39.55 0.89 -43.79
CA PRO A 44 39.54 1.42 -42.43
C PRO A 44 38.78 2.72 -42.29
N SER A 45 38.99 3.66 -43.23
CA SER A 45 38.32 4.98 -43.18
C SER A 45 36.80 4.89 -43.32
N LYS A 46 36.28 4.02 -44.17
CA LYS A 46 34.83 3.85 -44.38
C LYS A 46 34.17 3.16 -43.20
N LEU A 47 34.83 2.17 -42.62
CA LEU A 47 34.35 1.43 -41.46
C LEU A 47 34.37 2.33 -40.21
N SER A 48 35.46 3.09 -40.03
CA SER A 48 35.56 4.09 -38.95
C SER A 48 34.55 5.23 -39.10
N ASP A 49 34.34 5.74 -40.32
CA ASP A 49 33.35 6.78 -40.59
C ASP A 49 31.92 6.33 -40.23
N HIS A 50 31.56 5.10 -40.61
CA HIS A 50 30.26 4.53 -40.25
C HIS A 50 30.12 4.41 -38.72
N PHE A 51 31.13 3.83 -38.06
CA PHE A 51 31.12 3.68 -36.60
C PHE A 51 30.96 5.03 -35.90
N ASN A 52 31.78 6.00 -36.27
CA ASN A 52 31.74 7.33 -35.62
C ASN A 52 30.43 8.10 -35.85
N ARG A 53 29.81 7.97 -37.04
CA ARG A 53 28.55 8.67 -37.36
C ARG A 53 27.33 7.99 -36.78
N GLN A 54 27.30 6.68 -36.72
CA GLN A 54 26.12 5.93 -36.31
C GLN A 54 26.21 5.42 -34.86
N HIS A 55 27.43 5.23 -34.34
CA HIS A 55 27.67 4.55 -33.05
C HIS A 55 28.70 5.25 -32.16
N GLY A 56 29.03 6.52 -32.44
CA GLY A 56 30.10 7.28 -31.78
C GLY A 56 29.98 7.54 -30.28
N GLY A 57 28.89 7.07 -29.64
CA GLY A 57 28.69 7.16 -28.19
C GLY A 57 29.10 5.91 -27.41
N ILE A 58 29.57 4.85 -28.08
CA ILE A 58 29.94 3.58 -27.44
C ILE A 58 31.43 3.63 -27.06
N GLY A 59 31.68 3.86 -25.75
CA GLY A 59 33.04 3.95 -25.18
C GLY A 59 33.83 2.64 -25.23
N GLY A 60 35.17 2.73 -25.29
CA GLY A 60 36.13 1.66 -25.53
C GLY A 60 36.04 0.48 -24.55
N HIS A 61 35.61 -0.64 -25.08
CA HIS A 61 35.67 -1.96 -24.44
C HIS A 61 36.67 -2.89 -25.11
N ASP A 62 37.11 -3.92 -24.40
CA ASP A 62 38.14 -4.86 -24.86
C ASP A 62 37.64 -5.67 -26.10
N LEU A 63 38.21 -5.34 -27.24
CA LEU A 63 37.86 -5.90 -28.57
C LEU A 63 38.33 -7.35 -28.77
N ASN A 64 39.08 -7.94 -27.84
CA ASN A 64 39.61 -9.30 -27.99
C ASN A 64 38.51 -10.38 -27.89
N SER A 65 37.37 -10.05 -27.29
CA SER A 65 36.19 -10.94 -27.18
C SER A 65 35.44 -11.14 -28.51
N LEU A 66 35.63 -10.28 -29.51
CA LEU A 66 34.94 -10.35 -30.80
C LEU A 66 35.57 -11.31 -31.82
N LYS A 67 36.73 -11.91 -31.52
CA LYS A 67 37.47 -12.77 -32.45
C LYS A 67 36.83 -14.13 -32.73
N HIS A 68 35.76 -14.51 -32.02
CA HIS A 68 35.12 -15.83 -32.11
C HIS A 68 33.58 -15.77 -32.19
N VAL A 69 33.01 -15.03 -33.13
CA VAL A 69 31.54 -15.00 -33.30
C VAL A 69 31.13 -15.64 -34.62
N PRO A 70 30.69 -16.92 -34.64
CA PRO A 70 30.36 -17.63 -35.89
C PRO A 70 28.88 -17.57 -36.31
N THR A 71 27.92 -17.27 -35.41
CA THR A 71 26.48 -17.37 -35.71
C THR A 71 25.67 -16.14 -35.31
N PRO A 72 24.46 -15.88 -35.89
CA PRO A 72 23.59 -14.76 -35.48
C PRO A 72 23.13 -14.80 -34.04
N SER A 73 23.01 -15.98 -33.44
CA SER A 73 22.68 -16.15 -32.03
C SER A 73 23.82 -15.70 -31.11
N ASP A 74 25.06 -16.03 -31.48
CA ASP A 74 26.25 -15.65 -30.69
C ASP A 74 26.52 -14.14 -30.73
N GLN A 75 26.09 -13.47 -31.83
CA GLN A 75 26.18 -12.01 -31.97
C GLN A 75 25.26 -11.31 -30.98
N SER A 76 24.05 -11.82 -30.74
CA SER A 76 23.10 -11.27 -29.79
C SER A 76 23.61 -11.36 -28.33
N GLU A 77 24.24 -12.48 -27.96
CA GLU A 77 24.85 -12.67 -26.64
C GLU A 77 26.09 -11.80 -26.44
N THR A 78 26.89 -11.66 -27.47
CA THR A 78 28.07 -10.79 -27.41
C THR A 78 27.69 -9.32 -27.28
N LEU A 79 26.67 -8.84 -28.00
CA LEU A 79 26.17 -7.48 -27.91
C LEU A 79 25.57 -7.19 -26.50
N LYS A 80 24.88 -8.16 -25.90
CA LYS A 80 24.39 -8.06 -24.52
C LYS A 80 25.55 -7.97 -23.51
N ALA A 81 26.59 -8.76 -23.68
CA ALA A 81 27.79 -8.69 -22.82
C ALA A 81 28.49 -7.33 -22.90
N PHE A 82 28.32 -6.60 -24.00
CA PHE A 82 28.81 -5.23 -24.20
C PHE A 82 27.78 -4.14 -23.83
N GLY A 83 26.64 -4.50 -23.24
CA GLY A 83 25.60 -3.57 -22.82
C GLY A 83 24.78 -2.95 -23.95
N VAL A 84 24.82 -3.54 -25.16
CA VAL A 84 24.07 -3.08 -26.35
C VAL A 84 22.76 -3.87 -26.43
N ALA A 85 21.64 -3.22 -26.04
CA ALA A 85 20.31 -3.81 -26.16
C ALA A 85 19.92 -4.02 -27.64
N SER A 86 19.35 -5.17 -27.97
CA SER A 86 18.76 -5.38 -29.30
C SER A 86 17.54 -4.47 -29.50
N GLN A 87 17.13 -4.25 -30.74
CA GLN A 87 15.91 -3.48 -31.02
C GLN A 87 14.68 -4.13 -30.37
N GLU A 88 14.61 -5.46 -30.33
CA GLU A 88 13.54 -6.21 -29.67
C GLU A 88 13.56 -6.00 -28.15
N ASP A 89 14.75 -6.04 -27.53
CA ASP A 89 14.91 -5.75 -26.09
C ASP A 89 14.41 -4.35 -25.74
N THR A 90 14.74 -3.36 -26.58
CA THR A 90 14.34 -1.95 -26.36
C THR A 90 12.83 -1.76 -26.48
N LEU A 91 12.18 -2.39 -27.47
CA LEU A 91 10.73 -2.33 -27.65
C LEU A 91 10.00 -3.03 -26.50
N LEU A 92 10.52 -4.16 -26.06
CA LEU A 92 9.98 -4.92 -24.94
C LEU A 92 10.12 -4.14 -23.64
N GLN A 93 11.29 -3.55 -23.37
CA GLN A 93 11.53 -2.68 -22.22
C GLN A 93 10.58 -1.49 -22.20
N ALA A 94 10.34 -0.83 -23.33
CA ALA A 94 9.39 0.27 -23.44
C ALA A 94 7.97 -0.17 -23.07
N SER A 95 7.53 -1.36 -23.50
CA SER A 95 6.23 -1.94 -23.16
C SER A 95 6.09 -2.20 -21.66
N TYR A 96 7.11 -2.78 -20.98
CA TYR A 96 7.10 -3.00 -19.54
C TYR A 96 7.12 -1.70 -18.76
N GLN A 97 7.96 -0.74 -19.14
CA GLN A 97 8.03 0.56 -18.46
C GLN A 97 6.68 1.29 -18.53
N PHE A 98 6.01 1.23 -19.69
CA PHE A 98 4.68 1.81 -19.82
C PHE A 98 3.67 1.09 -18.91
N ALA A 99 3.64 -0.25 -18.93
CA ALA A 99 2.74 -1.04 -18.09
C ALA A 99 2.97 -0.75 -16.59
N TYR A 100 4.22 -0.60 -16.18
CA TYR A 100 4.60 -0.24 -14.81
C TYR A 100 4.04 1.13 -14.41
N LEU A 101 4.24 2.15 -15.25
CA LEU A 101 3.71 3.49 -14.99
C LEU A 101 2.17 3.51 -14.99
N CYS A 102 1.54 2.76 -15.91
CA CYS A 102 0.10 2.62 -15.97
C CYS A 102 -0.48 2.05 -14.66
N ALA A 103 0.15 1.00 -14.12
CA ALA A 103 -0.26 0.40 -12.85
C ALA A 103 0.02 1.33 -11.65
N LYS A 104 1.20 1.99 -11.60
CA LYS A 104 1.56 2.94 -10.54
C LYS A 104 0.57 4.09 -10.42
N GLU A 105 0.12 4.62 -11.56
CA GLU A 105 -0.87 5.72 -11.62
C GLU A 105 -2.32 5.20 -11.55
N LYS A 106 -2.51 3.89 -11.35
CA LYS A 106 -3.83 3.23 -11.24
C LYS A 106 -4.75 3.48 -12.44
N ASN A 107 -4.15 3.68 -13.64
CA ASN A 107 -4.90 3.92 -14.86
C ASN A 107 -5.49 2.61 -15.45
N PRO A 108 -6.63 2.67 -16.15
CA PRO A 108 -7.15 1.53 -16.90
C PRO A 108 -6.16 1.08 -17.98
N HIS A 109 -5.98 -0.24 -18.18
CA HIS A 109 -5.04 -0.77 -19.19
C HIS A 109 -5.36 -0.27 -20.60
N THR A 110 -6.64 -0.07 -20.91
CA THR A 110 -7.14 0.45 -22.20
C THR A 110 -6.63 1.86 -22.55
N ILE A 111 -6.11 2.63 -21.58
CA ILE A 111 -5.57 3.97 -21.84
C ILE A 111 -4.31 3.89 -22.72
N ALA A 112 -3.57 2.79 -22.62
CA ALA A 112 -2.37 2.53 -23.38
C ALA A 112 -2.65 2.55 -24.89
N GLU A 113 -3.65 1.81 -25.31
CA GLU A 113 -4.02 1.64 -26.71
C GLU A 113 -4.86 2.81 -27.23
N LYS A 114 -5.83 3.29 -26.45
CA LYS A 114 -6.82 4.30 -26.89
C LYS A 114 -6.31 5.73 -26.88
N LEU A 115 -5.36 6.05 -26.01
CA LEU A 115 -4.88 7.42 -25.83
C LEU A 115 -3.37 7.53 -26.00
N VAL A 116 -2.58 6.80 -25.20
CA VAL A 116 -1.14 7.07 -25.10
C VAL A 116 -0.40 6.69 -26.35
N LYS A 117 -0.68 5.49 -26.94
CA LYS A 117 -0.03 5.07 -28.18
C LYS A 117 -0.32 6.01 -29.35
N PRO A 118 -1.57 6.41 -29.63
CA PRO A 118 -1.88 7.40 -30.66
C PRO A 118 -1.16 8.74 -30.44
N CYS A 119 -1.21 9.29 -29.22
CA CYS A 119 -0.53 10.53 -28.89
C CYS A 119 0.99 10.45 -29.11
N ALA A 120 1.62 9.36 -28.65
CA ALA A 120 3.05 9.15 -28.81
C ALA A 120 3.46 9.06 -30.31
N LEU A 121 2.65 8.40 -31.12
CA LEU A 121 2.87 8.28 -32.57
C LEU A 121 2.79 9.63 -33.27
N GLU A 122 1.79 10.45 -32.95
CA GLU A 122 1.64 11.80 -33.53
C GLU A 122 2.79 12.73 -33.10
N ILE A 123 3.14 12.73 -31.81
CA ILE A 123 4.28 13.51 -31.30
C ILE A 123 5.58 13.10 -32.00
N ALA A 124 5.82 11.78 -32.13
CA ALA A 124 7.03 11.29 -32.78
C ALA A 124 7.08 11.66 -34.26
N GLN A 125 5.95 11.61 -34.96
CA GLN A 125 5.88 12.02 -36.36
C GLN A 125 6.21 13.50 -36.55
N ILE A 126 5.63 14.37 -35.71
CA ILE A 126 5.79 15.83 -35.83
C ILE A 126 7.19 16.27 -35.42
N VAL A 127 7.72 15.74 -34.30
CA VAL A 127 8.95 16.23 -33.69
C VAL A 127 10.20 15.49 -34.23
N LEU A 128 10.09 14.17 -34.46
CA LEU A 128 11.22 13.31 -34.79
C LEU A 128 11.17 12.72 -36.23
N GLY A 129 10.02 12.86 -36.88
CA GLY A 129 9.80 12.40 -38.25
C GLY A 129 9.28 10.96 -38.36
N PRO A 130 8.99 10.49 -39.62
CA PRO A 130 8.26 9.25 -39.87
C PRO A 130 9.01 7.97 -39.45
N ASP A 131 10.33 8.00 -39.39
CA ASP A 131 11.11 6.82 -38.99
C ASP A 131 11.02 6.55 -37.50
N ALA A 132 10.94 7.59 -36.66
CA ALA A 132 10.69 7.46 -35.24
C ALA A 132 9.26 6.94 -34.96
N GLN A 133 8.27 7.45 -35.69
CA GLN A 133 6.89 6.95 -35.61
C GLN A 133 6.81 5.45 -35.92
N LYS A 134 7.46 4.99 -37.03
CA LYS A 134 7.49 3.56 -37.39
C LYS A 134 8.12 2.69 -36.30
N LYS A 135 9.17 3.17 -35.63
CA LYS A 135 9.80 2.44 -34.51
C LYS A 135 8.83 2.35 -33.33
N LEU A 136 8.21 3.45 -32.92
CA LEU A 136 7.24 3.48 -31.83
C LEU A 136 5.99 2.63 -32.12
N GLN A 137 5.56 2.53 -33.37
CA GLN A 137 4.42 1.69 -33.76
C GLN A 137 4.62 0.21 -33.41
N GLN A 138 5.88 -0.26 -33.38
CA GLN A 138 6.22 -1.64 -33.03
C GLN A 138 6.11 -1.94 -31.53
N VAL A 139 6.02 -0.94 -30.68
CA VAL A 139 5.81 -1.14 -29.23
C VAL A 139 4.41 -1.71 -29.01
N SER A 140 4.33 -2.90 -28.41
CA SER A 140 3.06 -3.56 -28.09
C SER A 140 2.46 -2.96 -26.82
N LEU A 141 1.31 -2.29 -26.97
CA LEU A 141 0.57 -1.61 -25.89
C LEU A 141 -0.93 -1.93 -25.94
N SER A 142 -1.33 -3.11 -26.44
CA SER A 142 -2.73 -3.55 -26.35
C SER A 142 -3.11 -3.86 -24.91
N ASP A 143 -4.40 -3.83 -24.60
CA ASP A 143 -4.97 -4.10 -23.26
C ASP A 143 -4.45 -5.43 -22.70
N ASP A 144 -4.52 -6.50 -23.50
CA ASP A 144 -4.04 -7.84 -23.11
C ASP A 144 -2.53 -7.87 -22.86
N VAL A 145 -1.73 -7.14 -23.67
CA VAL A 145 -0.30 -7.06 -23.47
C VAL A 145 0.03 -6.32 -22.18
N ILE A 146 -0.62 -5.19 -21.89
CA ILE A 146 -0.40 -4.44 -20.63
C ILE A 146 -0.77 -5.31 -19.44
N HIS A 147 -1.89 -6.02 -19.51
CA HIS A 147 -2.30 -6.97 -18.46
C HIS A 147 -1.22 -8.05 -18.23
N SER A 148 -0.79 -8.73 -19.28
CA SER A 148 0.30 -9.74 -19.18
C SER A 148 1.60 -9.19 -18.61
N ARG A 149 1.97 -7.93 -18.95
CA ARG A 149 3.17 -7.28 -18.38
C ARG A 149 3.02 -7.01 -16.87
N ILE A 150 1.84 -6.58 -16.46
CA ILE A 150 1.54 -6.33 -15.04
C ILE A 150 1.58 -7.63 -14.26
N ASP A 151 1.02 -8.73 -14.78
CA ASP A 151 1.07 -10.04 -14.14
C ASP A 151 2.51 -10.53 -13.96
N GLU A 152 3.34 -10.44 -15.01
CA GLU A 152 4.74 -10.84 -14.98
C GLU A 152 5.54 -10.01 -13.96
N MET A 153 5.35 -8.69 -13.92
CA MET A 153 5.96 -7.79 -12.94
C MET A 153 5.48 -8.08 -11.51
N SER A 154 4.19 -8.35 -11.34
CA SER A 154 3.60 -8.71 -10.05
C SER A 154 4.20 -10.02 -9.51
N GLN A 155 4.37 -11.02 -10.36
CA GLN A 155 4.99 -12.29 -9.97
C GLN A 155 6.45 -12.11 -9.53
N ASP A 156 7.22 -11.28 -10.23
CA ASP A 156 8.59 -10.97 -9.84
C ASP A 156 8.65 -10.22 -8.50
N ILE A 157 7.80 -9.19 -8.31
CA ILE A 157 7.70 -8.48 -7.03
C ILE A 157 7.34 -9.45 -5.91
N LEU A 158 6.35 -10.32 -6.12
CA LEU A 158 5.96 -11.32 -5.13
C LEU A 158 7.12 -12.24 -4.80
N GLN A 159 7.85 -12.72 -5.82
CA GLN A 159 9.01 -13.58 -5.62
C GLN A 159 10.07 -12.88 -4.76
N GLN A 160 10.37 -11.60 -5.01
CA GLN A 160 11.28 -10.80 -4.19
C GLN A 160 10.80 -10.71 -2.73
N VAL A 161 9.49 -10.50 -2.50
CA VAL A 161 8.91 -10.46 -1.14
C VAL A 161 9.07 -11.80 -0.44
N LEU A 162 8.79 -12.91 -1.14
CA LEU A 162 8.91 -14.26 -0.60
C LEU A 162 10.38 -14.65 -0.29
N GLU A 163 11.31 -14.18 -1.10
CA GLU A 163 12.76 -14.32 -0.86
C GLU A 163 13.16 -13.57 0.42
N ASP A 164 12.71 -12.34 0.59
CA ASP A 164 12.99 -11.53 1.78
C ASP A 164 12.36 -12.14 3.04
N ILE A 165 11.11 -12.66 2.97
CA ILE A 165 10.46 -13.35 4.09
C ILE A 165 11.30 -14.54 4.56
N LYS A 166 11.80 -15.35 3.63
CA LYS A 166 12.66 -16.51 3.92
C LYS A 166 14.00 -16.11 4.51
N ALA A 167 14.54 -14.97 4.10
CA ALA A 167 15.83 -14.44 4.57
C ALA A 167 15.70 -13.64 5.88
N SER A 168 14.49 -13.29 6.31
CA SER A 168 14.27 -12.50 7.52
C SER A 168 14.83 -13.21 8.76
N PRO A 169 15.64 -12.53 9.59
CA PRO A 169 16.24 -13.15 10.76
C PRO A 169 15.26 -13.43 11.90
N LEU A 170 14.07 -12.84 11.84
CA LEU A 170 12.97 -13.05 12.78
C LEU A 170 11.69 -13.41 12.06
N LYS A 171 10.73 -13.97 12.82
CA LYS A 171 9.38 -14.23 12.35
C LYS A 171 8.69 -12.94 11.92
N VAL A 172 7.86 -13.05 10.89
CA VAL A 172 7.21 -11.89 10.28
C VAL A 172 5.89 -11.53 10.98
N GLY A 173 5.50 -10.26 10.87
CA GLY A 173 4.18 -9.78 11.21
C GLY A 173 3.27 -9.79 9.99
N ILE A 174 2.03 -10.21 10.17
CA ILE A 174 0.99 -10.20 9.14
C ILE A 174 -0.10 -9.22 9.54
N GLN A 175 -0.63 -8.48 8.57
CA GLN A 175 -1.82 -7.67 8.69
C GLN A 175 -2.88 -8.27 7.77
N LEU A 176 -4.08 -8.53 8.31
CA LEU A 176 -5.22 -9.07 7.57
C LEU A 176 -6.43 -8.15 7.77
N ALA A 177 -7.12 -7.85 6.68
CA ALA A 177 -8.43 -7.22 6.75
C ALA A 177 -9.34 -7.73 5.63
N GLU A 178 -10.64 -7.66 5.90
CA GLU A 178 -11.69 -8.01 4.97
C GLU A 178 -12.47 -6.77 4.55
N THR A 179 -12.90 -6.74 3.30
CA THR A 179 -13.86 -5.75 2.78
C THR A 179 -14.79 -6.41 1.78
N THR A 180 -16.00 -5.88 1.67
CA THR A 180 -16.90 -6.21 0.57
C THR A 180 -16.70 -5.19 -0.55
N ASP A 181 -16.50 -5.65 -1.76
CA ASP A 181 -16.32 -4.78 -2.91
C ASP A 181 -17.67 -4.33 -3.55
N MET A 182 -17.60 -3.58 -4.66
CA MET A 182 -18.79 -3.03 -5.32
C MET A 182 -19.71 -4.09 -5.96
N ASP A 183 -19.24 -5.32 -6.09
CA ASP A 183 -19.98 -6.46 -6.64
C ASP A 183 -20.46 -7.43 -5.54
N ASP A 184 -20.52 -6.96 -4.28
CA ASP A 184 -20.86 -7.74 -3.08
C ASP A 184 -19.95 -8.96 -2.86
N CYS A 185 -18.73 -8.95 -3.40
CA CYS A 185 -17.73 -9.98 -3.19
C CYS A 185 -16.80 -9.60 -2.03
N SER A 186 -16.72 -10.46 -1.03
CA SER A 186 -15.78 -10.26 0.08
C SER A 186 -14.35 -10.52 -0.38
N GLN A 187 -13.45 -9.58 -0.10
CA GLN A 187 -12.03 -9.61 -0.44
C GLN A 187 -11.20 -9.69 0.83
N LEU A 188 -10.27 -10.65 0.90
CA LEU A 188 -9.27 -10.73 1.96
C LEU A 188 -7.96 -10.13 1.48
N MET A 189 -7.47 -9.14 2.20
CA MET A 189 -6.21 -8.48 1.89
C MET A 189 -5.17 -8.73 2.98
N ALA A 190 -3.93 -8.99 2.56
CA ALA A 190 -2.81 -9.23 3.45
C ALA A 190 -1.61 -8.36 3.13
N PHE A 191 -0.98 -7.84 4.18
CA PHE A 191 0.36 -7.24 4.16
C PHE A 191 1.28 -7.99 5.09
N VAL A 192 2.57 -7.93 4.81
CA VAL A 192 3.62 -8.54 5.62
C VAL A 192 4.63 -7.49 6.07
N ARG A 193 5.14 -7.66 7.30
CA ARG A 193 6.23 -6.86 7.86
C ARG A 193 7.35 -7.79 8.28
N TYR A 194 8.56 -7.52 7.80
CA TYR A 194 9.75 -8.34 8.03
C TYR A 194 11.00 -7.47 8.13
N ILE A 195 12.10 -8.06 8.57
CA ILE A 195 13.40 -7.40 8.64
C ILE A 195 14.18 -7.74 7.37
N LYS A 196 14.64 -6.69 6.68
CA LYS A 196 15.60 -6.79 5.58
C LYS A 196 16.79 -5.91 5.89
N GLU A 197 17.99 -6.51 5.92
CA GLU A 197 19.22 -5.81 6.28
C GLU A 197 19.12 -5.16 7.67
N ARG A 198 18.96 -3.84 7.74
CA ARG A 198 18.85 -3.06 8.99
C ARG A 198 17.55 -2.27 9.10
N GLU A 199 16.51 -2.69 8.37
CA GLU A 199 15.24 -1.97 8.31
C GLU A 199 14.06 -2.92 8.46
N ILE A 200 12.96 -2.41 9.01
CA ILE A 200 11.66 -3.06 8.93
C ILE A 200 10.98 -2.66 7.62
N VAL A 201 10.67 -3.66 6.81
CA VAL A 201 10.01 -3.49 5.51
C VAL A 201 8.57 -3.96 5.59
N GLU A 202 7.68 -3.20 4.97
CA GLU A 202 6.25 -3.50 4.83
C GLU A 202 5.91 -3.66 3.35
N GLU A 203 5.31 -4.81 2.99
CA GLU A 203 4.96 -5.12 1.60
C GLU A 203 3.59 -5.78 1.50
N PHE A 204 2.94 -5.56 0.36
CA PHE A 204 1.70 -6.20 -0.01
C PHE A 204 1.92 -7.70 -0.31
N LEU A 205 1.07 -8.55 0.26
CA LEU A 205 1.19 -9.99 0.10
C LEU A 205 0.16 -10.54 -0.89
N PHE A 206 -1.12 -10.29 -0.67
CA PHE A 206 -2.19 -10.68 -1.58
C PHE A 206 -3.50 -9.92 -1.33
N CYS A 207 -4.39 -9.95 -2.32
CA CYS A 207 -5.81 -9.59 -2.22
C CYS A 207 -6.61 -10.65 -2.99
N GLU A 208 -7.35 -11.49 -2.27
CA GLU A 208 -8.04 -12.64 -2.85
C GLU A 208 -9.52 -12.67 -2.45
N PRO A 209 -10.43 -13.07 -3.35
CA PRO A 209 -11.84 -13.16 -3.05
C PRO A 209 -12.15 -14.34 -2.12
N LEU A 210 -13.01 -14.12 -1.13
CA LEU A 210 -13.59 -15.16 -0.28
C LEU A 210 -14.80 -15.78 -1.00
N GLN A 211 -14.70 -17.04 -1.39
CA GLN A 211 -15.60 -17.65 -2.39
C GLN A 211 -17.03 -17.97 -1.92
N LEU A 212 -17.25 -18.29 -0.63
CA LEU A 212 -18.54 -18.86 -0.22
C LEU A 212 -19.12 -18.26 1.06
N THR A 213 -18.33 -18.12 2.10
CA THR A 213 -18.77 -17.53 3.36
C THR A 213 -17.63 -16.77 4.01
N VAL A 214 -17.99 -15.80 4.85
CA VAL A 214 -17.01 -15.01 5.61
C VAL A 214 -16.78 -15.66 6.97
N LYS A 215 -16.63 -17.00 7.03
CA LYS A 215 -16.32 -17.69 8.27
C LYS A 215 -14.84 -17.69 8.55
N GLY A 216 -14.45 -17.66 9.82
CA GLY A 216 -13.05 -17.66 10.23
C GLY A 216 -12.24 -18.83 9.67
N LYS A 217 -12.88 -19.98 9.43
CA LYS A 217 -12.24 -21.13 8.80
C LYS A 217 -11.90 -20.91 7.31
N ASP A 218 -12.76 -20.20 6.57
CA ASP A 218 -12.53 -19.90 5.15
C ASP A 218 -11.38 -18.91 5.01
N VAL A 219 -11.34 -17.90 5.86
CA VAL A 219 -10.22 -16.94 5.97
C VAL A 219 -8.92 -17.68 6.29
N PHE A 220 -8.94 -18.61 7.25
CA PHE A 220 -7.78 -19.41 7.60
C PHE A 220 -7.30 -20.28 6.43
N ASN A 221 -8.21 -20.96 5.74
CA ASN A 221 -7.86 -21.82 4.62
C ASN A 221 -7.21 -21.02 3.49
N LEU A 222 -7.81 -19.89 3.08
CA LEU A 222 -7.25 -19.01 2.05
C LEU A 222 -5.85 -18.52 2.44
N PHE A 223 -5.69 -18.06 3.68
CA PHE A 223 -4.40 -17.64 4.21
C PHE A 223 -3.36 -18.76 4.18
N ARG A 224 -3.69 -19.94 4.72
CA ARG A 224 -2.81 -21.11 4.71
C ARG A 224 -2.46 -21.55 3.29
N ASP A 225 -3.43 -21.63 2.39
CA ASP A 225 -3.26 -22.10 1.02
C ASP A 225 -2.33 -21.18 0.21
N PHE A 226 -2.33 -19.86 0.50
CA PHE A 226 -1.35 -18.94 -0.05
C PHE A 226 0.08 -19.35 0.33
N PHE A 227 0.36 -19.60 1.60
CA PHE A 227 1.69 -20.01 2.07
C PHE A 227 2.11 -21.38 1.50
N LEU A 228 1.18 -22.33 1.43
CA LEU A 228 1.42 -23.65 0.85
C LEU A 228 1.75 -23.55 -0.65
N LYS A 229 0.99 -22.77 -1.41
CA LYS A 229 1.23 -22.51 -2.85
C LYS A 229 2.66 -22.02 -3.10
N HIS A 230 3.17 -21.16 -2.22
CA HIS A 230 4.50 -20.57 -2.34
C HIS A 230 5.60 -21.32 -1.59
N LYS A 231 5.30 -22.51 -1.05
CA LYS A 231 6.26 -23.37 -0.34
C LYS A 231 6.94 -22.66 0.83
N ILE A 232 6.16 -21.91 1.60
CA ILE A 232 6.59 -21.24 2.83
C ILE A 232 5.85 -21.88 4.01
N ALA A 233 6.59 -22.26 5.04
CA ALA A 233 5.99 -22.79 6.25
C ALA A 233 5.21 -21.68 6.99
N LEU A 234 3.99 -22.00 7.46
CA LEU A 234 3.16 -21.04 8.19
C LEU A 234 3.82 -20.59 9.51
N ASP A 235 4.73 -21.40 10.04
CA ASP A 235 5.54 -21.12 11.23
C ASP A 235 6.42 -19.86 11.12
N VAL A 236 6.65 -19.36 9.91
CA VAL A 236 7.36 -18.07 9.70
C VAL A 236 6.58 -16.89 10.29
N CYS A 237 5.26 -17.01 10.46
CA CYS A 237 4.40 -16.00 11.03
C CYS A 237 4.59 -15.91 12.55
N GLY A 238 5.03 -14.76 13.05
CA GLY A 238 5.15 -14.46 14.49
C GLY A 238 3.92 -13.77 15.06
N SER A 239 3.24 -12.97 14.25
CA SER A 239 2.05 -12.24 14.67
C SER A 239 1.07 -12.01 13.51
N VAL A 240 -0.21 -11.90 13.85
CA VAL A 240 -1.28 -11.49 12.93
C VAL A 240 -2.12 -10.39 13.58
N CYS A 241 -2.25 -9.26 12.89
CA CYS A 241 -3.16 -8.17 13.26
C CYS A 241 -4.35 -8.18 12.32
N THR A 242 -5.57 -8.12 12.86
CA THR A 242 -6.81 -8.16 12.07
C THR A 242 -7.72 -6.97 12.37
N ASP A 243 -8.65 -6.66 11.48
CA ASP A 243 -9.57 -5.53 11.58
C ASP A 243 -10.67 -5.65 12.65
N GLY A 244 -10.72 -6.77 13.36
CA GLY A 244 -11.71 -6.98 14.41
C GLY A 244 -13.05 -7.52 13.92
N ALA A 245 -13.18 -7.89 12.65
CA ALA A 245 -14.37 -8.54 12.13
C ALA A 245 -14.72 -9.76 12.99
N SER A 246 -16.00 -9.89 13.34
CA SER A 246 -16.49 -10.96 14.25
C SER A 246 -16.20 -12.37 13.70
N SER A 247 -16.11 -12.50 12.37
CA SER A 247 -15.70 -13.71 11.65
C SER A 247 -14.26 -14.15 11.98
N ILE A 248 -13.39 -13.18 12.27
CA ILE A 248 -11.95 -13.44 12.47
C ILE A 248 -11.59 -13.52 13.96
N LEU A 249 -12.29 -12.79 14.84
CA LEU A 249 -11.81 -12.51 16.21
C LEU A 249 -12.79 -12.70 17.35
N GLY A 250 -14.01 -13.22 17.15
CA GLY A 250 -14.86 -13.61 18.30
C GLY A 250 -14.08 -14.50 19.28
N GLU A 251 -14.40 -14.46 20.57
CA GLU A 251 -13.72 -15.30 21.61
C GLU A 251 -13.64 -16.80 21.24
N ASN A 252 -14.54 -17.26 20.37
CA ASN A 252 -14.58 -18.59 19.79
C ASN A 252 -14.28 -18.61 18.28
N SER A 253 -13.48 -17.65 17.77
CA SER A 253 -13.19 -17.56 16.33
C SER A 253 -12.45 -18.81 15.83
N GLU A 254 -13.02 -19.42 14.79
CA GLU A 254 -12.40 -20.55 14.11
C GLU A 254 -11.03 -20.18 13.52
N PHE A 255 -10.85 -18.94 13.04
CA PHE A 255 -9.55 -18.46 12.54
C PHE A 255 -8.47 -18.51 13.62
N VAL A 256 -8.73 -17.90 14.79
CA VAL A 256 -7.79 -17.90 15.92
C VAL A 256 -7.45 -19.30 16.38
N SER A 257 -8.48 -20.16 16.49
CA SER A 257 -8.32 -21.56 16.93
C SER A 257 -7.47 -22.36 15.95
N CYS A 258 -7.70 -22.23 14.64
CA CYS A 258 -6.92 -22.88 13.59
C CYS A 258 -5.48 -22.38 13.56
N MET A 259 -5.29 -21.05 13.64
CA MET A 259 -3.95 -20.45 13.65
C MET A 259 -3.12 -20.91 14.85
N LYS A 260 -3.67 -20.87 16.07
CA LYS A 260 -2.98 -21.33 17.28
C LYS A 260 -2.67 -22.83 17.27
N LYS A 261 -3.50 -23.63 16.59
CA LYS A 261 -3.25 -25.07 16.45
C LYS A 261 -2.05 -25.37 15.55
N GLU A 262 -1.91 -24.65 14.43
CA GLU A 262 -0.78 -24.85 13.49
C GLU A 262 0.47 -24.08 13.90
N VAL A 263 0.29 -22.90 14.50
CA VAL A 263 1.38 -22.00 14.93
C VAL A 263 1.17 -21.61 16.40
N PRO A 264 1.53 -22.46 17.36
CA PRO A 264 1.23 -22.26 18.79
C PRO A 264 1.81 -20.99 19.41
N HIS A 265 2.91 -20.47 18.87
CA HIS A 265 3.60 -19.25 19.35
C HIS A 265 3.03 -17.94 18.75
N ILE A 266 2.04 -18.02 17.86
CA ILE A 266 1.55 -16.83 17.16
C ILE A 266 0.86 -15.86 18.10
N VAL A 267 1.18 -14.58 17.94
CA VAL A 267 0.51 -13.48 18.63
C VAL A 267 -0.56 -12.91 17.72
N ILE A 268 -1.82 -12.98 18.15
CA ILE A 268 -2.95 -12.44 17.39
C ILE A 268 -3.43 -11.17 18.10
N THR A 269 -3.46 -10.06 17.37
CA THR A 269 -3.84 -8.74 17.87
C THR A 269 -4.99 -8.15 17.07
N HIS A 270 -5.71 -7.24 17.68
CA HIS A 270 -6.74 -6.45 17.04
C HIS A 270 -6.18 -5.11 16.55
N CYS A 271 -6.74 -4.61 15.47
CA CYS A 271 -6.48 -3.29 14.97
C CYS A 271 -6.83 -2.22 16.03
N LEU A 272 -5.84 -1.41 16.40
CA LEU A 272 -6.04 -0.29 17.32
C LEU A 272 -6.73 0.91 16.66
N LEU A 273 -6.95 0.89 15.34
CA LEU A 273 -7.63 1.95 14.58
C LEU A 273 -9.15 1.88 14.62
N ASN A 274 -9.75 0.90 15.31
CA ASN A 274 -11.20 0.74 15.33
C ASN A 274 -11.91 1.32 16.57
N PRO A 275 -11.49 2.53 17.10
CA PRO A 275 -12.14 3.12 18.24
C PRO A 275 -13.59 3.53 17.96
N HIS A 276 -13.95 3.80 16.70
CA HIS A 276 -15.31 4.16 16.30
C HIS A 276 -16.31 3.02 16.52
N GLU A 277 -15.95 1.78 16.17
CA GLU A 277 -16.81 0.63 16.45
C GLU A 277 -16.96 0.40 17.95
N LEU A 278 -15.86 0.56 18.67
CA LEU A 278 -15.86 0.44 20.13
C LEU A 278 -16.80 1.47 20.78
N VAL A 279 -16.73 2.72 20.32
CA VAL A 279 -17.61 3.80 20.79
C VAL A 279 -19.07 3.53 20.44
N THR A 280 -19.38 3.07 19.22
CA THR A 280 -20.77 2.76 18.86
C THR A 280 -21.40 1.65 19.72
N LYS A 281 -20.59 0.71 20.22
CA LYS A 281 -21.04 -0.33 21.15
C LYS A 281 -21.35 0.22 22.56
N THR A 282 -20.76 1.34 22.94
CA THR A 282 -20.98 1.97 24.27
C THR A 282 -22.04 3.07 24.25
N LEU A 283 -22.59 3.44 23.09
CA LEU A 283 -23.59 4.51 22.98
C LEU A 283 -24.84 4.20 23.78
N PRO A 284 -25.28 5.08 24.72
CA PRO A 284 -26.59 5.07 25.30
C PRO A 284 -27.70 5.15 24.23
N THR A 285 -28.90 4.70 24.57
CA THR A 285 -30.03 4.57 23.63
C THR A 285 -30.28 5.86 22.85
N LYS A 286 -30.38 7.01 23.51
CA LYS A 286 -30.66 8.30 22.85
C LYS A 286 -29.58 8.71 21.84
N LEU A 287 -28.30 8.56 22.19
CA LEU A 287 -27.18 8.85 21.28
C LEU A 287 -27.14 7.88 20.11
N ARG A 288 -27.51 6.62 20.37
CA ARG A 288 -27.63 5.61 19.30
C ARG A 288 -28.77 5.94 18.33
N ASP A 289 -29.91 6.36 18.85
CA ASP A 289 -31.09 6.78 18.06
C ASP A 289 -30.75 8.01 17.21
N ALA A 290 -29.99 8.96 17.76
CA ALA A 290 -29.48 10.10 17.00
C ALA A 290 -28.58 9.65 15.84
N LEU A 291 -27.65 8.73 16.08
CA LEU A 291 -26.80 8.16 15.04
C LEU A 291 -27.62 7.42 13.96
N PHE A 292 -28.63 6.64 14.35
CA PHE A 292 -29.54 5.99 13.41
C PHE A 292 -30.33 6.98 12.57
N THR A 293 -30.76 8.10 13.16
CA THR A 293 -31.46 9.16 12.42
C THR A 293 -30.54 9.76 11.35
N VAL A 294 -29.27 10.04 11.68
CA VAL A 294 -28.26 10.48 10.71
C VAL A 294 -28.12 9.46 9.56
N VAL A 295 -27.97 8.17 9.87
CA VAL A 295 -27.86 7.10 8.85
C VAL A 295 -29.12 7.05 7.96
N ARG A 296 -30.31 7.20 8.52
CA ARG A 296 -31.57 7.23 7.75
C ARG A 296 -31.64 8.43 6.82
N VAL A 297 -31.21 9.61 7.26
CA VAL A 297 -31.16 10.82 6.41
C VAL A 297 -30.19 10.64 5.26
N ILE A 298 -28.98 10.13 5.54
CA ILE A 298 -28.00 9.83 4.49
C ILE A 298 -28.54 8.83 3.47
N ASN A 299 -29.15 7.74 3.93
CA ASN A 299 -29.73 6.73 3.06
C ASN A 299 -30.93 7.29 2.25
N PHE A 300 -31.69 8.21 2.81
CA PHE A 300 -32.76 8.89 2.08
C PHE A 300 -32.20 9.75 0.93
N ILE A 301 -31.13 10.51 1.21
CA ILE A 301 -30.48 11.36 0.19
C ILE A 301 -29.79 10.51 -0.87
N LYS A 302 -29.09 9.44 -0.47
CA LYS A 302 -28.31 8.56 -1.38
C LYS A 302 -29.14 7.51 -2.09
N GLY A 303 -30.11 6.92 -1.40
CA GLY A 303 -30.76 5.67 -1.81
C GLY A 303 -31.62 5.78 -3.08
N ARG A 304 -31.87 7.01 -3.56
CA ARG A 304 -32.62 7.27 -4.80
C ARG A 304 -31.87 8.30 -5.62
N ALA A 305 -31.47 7.94 -6.82
CA ALA A 305 -30.81 8.86 -7.77
C ALA A 305 -31.55 10.20 -7.99
N PRO A 306 -32.90 10.27 -7.98
CA PRO A 306 -33.62 11.54 -7.99
C PRO A 306 -33.33 12.40 -6.75
N ASN A 307 -33.34 11.82 -5.54
CA ASN A 307 -33.11 12.58 -4.30
C ASN A 307 -31.72 13.19 -4.24
N HIS A 308 -30.71 12.46 -4.70
CA HIS A 308 -29.35 12.97 -4.77
C HIS A 308 -29.24 14.16 -5.74
N ARG A 309 -29.85 14.07 -6.92
CA ARG A 309 -29.88 15.18 -7.90
C ARG A 309 -30.68 16.38 -7.39
N LEU A 310 -31.81 16.13 -6.73
CA LEU A 310 -32.63 17.20 -6.12
C LEU A 310 -31.91 17.87 -4.97
N PHE A 311 -31.17 17.10 -4.17
CA PHE A 311 -30.34 17.63 -3.11
C PHE A 311 -29.21 18.53 -3.67
N GLN A 312 -28.56 18.08 -4.71
CA GLN A 312 -27.52 18.82 -5.42
C GLN A 312 -28.06 20.15 -6.02
N ALA A 313 -29.19 20.08 -6.72
CA ALA A 313 -29.85 21.26 -7.29
C ALA A 313 -30.32 22.25 -6.20
N PHE A 314 -30.80 21.75 -5.06
CA PHE A 314 -31.21 22.58 -3.94
C PHE A 314 -30.02 23.36 -3.37
N PHE A 315 -28.85 22.74 -3.21
CA PHE A 315 -27.65 23.43 -2.75
C PHE A 315 -27.13 24.47 -3.75
N GLU A 316 -27.21 24.18 -5.05
CA GLU A 316 -26.88 25.14 -6.12
C GLU A 316 -27.83 26.35 -6.07
N GLU A 317 -29.13 26.15 -5.81
CA GLU A 317 -30.15 27.19 -5.73
C GLU A 317 -29.93 28.12 -4.53
N ILE A 318 -29.52 27.60 -3.38
CA ILE A 318 -29.22 28.40 -2.19
C ILE A 318 -27.78 29.00 -2.20
N GLY A 319 -27.01 28.79 -3.29
CA GLY A 319 -25.69 29.41 -3.49
C GLY A 319 -24.59 28.86 -2.61
N ILE A 320 -24.78 27.69 -2.02
CA ILE A 320 -23.77 26.99 -1.23
C ILE A 320 -23.00 26.06 -2.17
N GLU A 321 -21.70 26.26 -2.27
CA GLU A 321 -20.82 25.36 -3.03
C GLU A 321 -20.94 23.95 -2.44
N TYR A 322 -21.60 23.06 -3.18
CA TYR A 322 -21.70 21.66 -2.88
C TYR A 322 -20.29 21.05 -2.98
N SER A 323 -19.49 21.21 -1.94
CA SER A 323 -18.33 20.37 -1.78
C SER A 323 -18.89 18.95 -1.69
N VAL A 324 -18.63 18.14 -2.72
CA VAL A 324 -19.08 16.76 -2.84
C VAL A 324 -18.90 16.10 -1.47
N LEU A 325 -19.97 16.12 -0.68
CA LEU A 325 -20.00 15.33 0.54
C LEU A 325 -19.47 13.97 0.11
N LEU A 326 -18.44 13.48 0.74
CA LEU A 326 -17.74 12.23 0.46
C LEU A 326 -18.70 11.03 0.56
N PHE A 327 -19.79 11.12 -0.21
CA PHE A 327 -20.85 10.13 -0.29
C PHE A 327 -20.43 8.92 -1.13
N HIS A 328 -19.25 8.95 -1.75
CA HIS A 328 -18.85 7.92 -2.71
C HIS A 328 -18.08 6.74 -2.12
N THR A 329 -17.82 6.72 -0.83
CA THR A 329 -17.20 5.56 -0.23
C THR A 329 -18.14 4.90 0.76
N GLU A 330 -18.31 3.59 0.64
CA GLU A 330 -18.77 2.74 1.72
C GLU A 330 -18.21 3.24 3.05
N MET A 331 -19.03 3.21 4.10
CA MET A 331 -18.75 3.82 5.41
C MET A 331 -17.45 3.27 6.01
N ARG A 332 -16.31 3.77 5.54
CA ARG A 332 -15.05 3.59 6.24
C ARG A 332 -15.05 4.46 7.49
N TRP A 333 -14.41 3.99 8.52
CA TRP A 333 -14.44 4.54 9.87
C TRP A 333 -14.12 6.05 9.96
N LEU A 334 -13.18 6.56 9.14
CA LEU A 334 -12.84 7.98 9.04
C LEU A 334 -13.97 8.83 8.45
N SER A 335 -14.80 8.26 7.56
CA SER A 335 -15.88 9.00 6.93
C SER A 335 -17.06 9.29 7.88
N ARG A 336 -17.28 8.45 8.90
CA ARG A 336 -18.38 8.67 9.87
C ARG A 336 -18.25 9.98 10.62
N GLY A 337 -17.05 10.29 11.15
CA GLY A 337 -16.83 11.54 11.88
C GLY A 337 -16.97 12.77 10.98
N GLN A 338 -16.46 12.70 9.75
CA GLN A 338 -16.61 13.78 8.78
C GLN A 338 -18.07 13.98 8.38
N ILE A 339 -18.81 12.89 8.17
CA ILE A 339 -20.25 12.93 7.86
C ILE A 339 -21.05 13.57 9.01
N LEU A 340 -20.79 13.21 10.26
CA LEU A 340 -21.46 13.82 11.40
C LEU A 340 -21.18 15.31 11.51
N THR A 341 -19.93 15.72 11.28
CA THR A 341 -19.56 17.14 11.23
C THR A 341 -20.30 17.87 10.12
N HIS A 342 -20.32 17.34 8.89
CA HIS A 342 -21.01 17.98 7.77
C HIS A 342 -22.54 18.02 7.94
N ILE A 343 -23.15 16.97 8.50
CA ILE A 343 -24.60 16.99 8.81
C ILE A 343 -24.92 18.02 9.85
N PHE A 344 -24.01 18.22 10.83
CA PHE A 344 -24.19 19.27 11.84
C PHE A 344 -24.03 20.66 11.24
N GLU A 345 -22.99 20.89 10.45
CA GLU A 345 -22.71 22.17 9.79
C GLU A 345 -23.81 22.56 8.80
N MET A 346 -24.40 21.59 8.09
CA MET A 346 -25.48 21.79 7.11
C MET A 346 -26.87 21.41 7.68
N TYR A 347 -27.01 21.50 8.99
CA TYR A 347 -28.24 21.05 9.67
C TYR A 347 -29.49 21.76 9.15
N GLU A 348 -29.44 23.09 9.02
CA GLU A 348 -30.60 23.89 8.60
C GLU A 348 -30.96 23.64 7.13
N GLU A 349 -29.99 23.51 6.26
CA GLU A 349 -30.18 23.22 4.84
C GLU A 349 -30.74 21.83 4.62
N ILE A 350 -30.24 20.82 5.34
CA ILE A 350 -30.76 19.47 5.29
C ILE A 350 -32.20 19.43 5.79
N ASN A 351 -32.50 20.17 6.86
CA ASN A 351 -33.85 20.26 7.38
C ASN A 351 -34.82 20.87 6.38
N GLN A 352 -34.47 21.99 5.75
CA GLN A 352 -35.25 22.61 4.67
C GLN A 352 -35.46 21.65 3.50
N PHE A 353 -34.43 20.91 3.09
CA PHE A 353 -34.55 19.91 2.05
C PHE A 353 -35.53 18.78 2.42
N LEU A 354 -35.44 18.26 3.66
CA LEU A 354 -36.35 17.22 4.14
C LEU A 354 -37.82 17.70 4.15
N HIS A 355 -38.07 18.95 4.53
CA HIS A 355 -39.39 19.59 4.46
C HIS A 355 -39.88 19.68 3.00
N HIS A 356 -39.04 20.16 2.10
CA HIS A 356 -39.38 20.30 0.70
C HIS A 356 -39.74 18.96 0.05
N GLN A 357 -39.10 17.88 0.49
CA GLN A 357 -39.43 16.51 0.04
C GLN A 357 -40.58 15.85 0.80
N SER A 358 -41.24 16.58 1.74
CA SER A 358 -42.28 16.03 2.61
C SER A 358 -41.90 14.70 3.26
N SER A 359 -40.67 14.61 3.72
CA SER A 359 -40.10 13.38 4.29
C SER A 359 -40.62 13.11 5.69
N ASN A 360 -40.91 11.86 6.00
CA ASN A 360 -41.27 11.41 7.34
C ASN A 360 -40.07 11.46 8.33
N LEU A 361 -38.91 11.91 7.89
CA LEU A 361 -37.72 12.09 8.73
C LEU A 361 -37.67 13.48 9.40
N VAL A 362 -38.52 14.42 8.98
CA VAL A 362 -38.57 15.80 9.49
C VAL A 362 -38.75 15.83 10.99
N ASP A 363 -39.81 15.18 11.52
CA ASP A 363 -40.15 15.23 12.94
C ASP A 363 -38.98 14.77 13.85
N GLY A 364 -38.24 13.74 13.43
CA GLY A 364 -37.08 13.25 14.17
C GLY A 364 -35.84 14.13 14.02
N PHE A 365 -35.70 14.81 12.85
CA PHE A 365 -34.56 15.67 12.58
C PHE A 365 -34.70 17.06 13.20
N GLU A 366 -35.90 17.65 13.24
CA GLU A 366 -36.17 18.96 13.84
C GLU A 366 -36.11 18.96 15.37
N ASN A 367 -36.09 17.78 16.00
CA ASN A 367 -36.07 17.68 17.45
C ASN A 367 -34.82 18.35 18.03
N LYS A 368 -34.98 19.33 18.92
CA LYS A 368 -33.88 20.04 19.57
C LYS A 368 -32.96 19.09 20.35
N GLU A 369 -33.50 18.05 20.95
CA GLU A 369 -32.73 17.02 21.64
C GLU A 369 -31.83 16.26 20.66
N PHE A 370 -32.33 15.95 19.44
CA PHE A 370 -31.54 15.34 18.37
C PHE A 370 -30.38 16.25 17.98
N LYS A 371 -30.60 17.57 17.77
CA LYS A 371 -29.54 18.51 17.40
C LYS A 371 -28.41 18.56 18.45
N ILE A 372 -28.77 18.55 19.75
CA ILE A 372 -27.81 18.50 20.87
C ILE A 372 -27.00 17.20 20.84
N HIS A 373 -27.65 16.06 20.64
CA HIS A 373 -26.96 14.76 20.54
C HIS A 373 -26.08 14.67 19.32
N LEU A 374 -26.52 15.22 18.17
CA LEU A 374 -25.73 15.29 16.94
C LEU A 374 -24.46 16.12 17.14
N ALA A 375 -24.55 17.28 17.80
CA ALA A 375 -23.42 18.13 18.14
C ALA A 375 -22.37 17.39 18.96
N TYR A 376 -22.80 16.72 20.04
CA TYR A 376 -21.89 15.90 20.84
C TYR A 376 -21.25 14.77 20.06
N LEU A 377 -22.01 14.05 19.24
CA LEU A 377 -21.48 12.97 18.42
C LEU A 377 -20.49 13.50 17.38
N ALA A 378 -20.76 14.64 16.74
CA ALA A 378 -19.84 15.26 15.80
C ALA A 378 -18.50 15.62 16.46
N ASP A 379 -18.53 16.25 17.63
CA ASP A 379 -17.31 16.58 18.38
C ASP A 379 -16.55 15.33 18.83
N LEU A 380 -17.25 14.34 19.39
CA LEU A 380 -16.63 13.10 19.85
C LEU A 380 -15.96 12.34 18.70
N PHE A 381 -16.67 12.18 17.59
CA PHE A 381 -16.13 11.48 16.42
C PHE A 381 -14.99 12.26 15.74
N LYS A 382 -14.97 13.59 15.87
CA LYS A 382 -13.82 14.41 15.45
C LYS A 382 -12.57 14.05 16.27
N HIS A 383 -12.68 13.94 17.60
CA HIS A 383 -11.58 13.49 18.45
C HIS A 383 -11.10 12.07 18.11
N LEU A 384 -12.03 11.17 17.78
CA LEU A 384 -11.69 9.81 17.35
C LEU A 384 -11.01 9.79 15.97
N ASN A 385 -11.43 10.66 15.06
CA ASN A 385 -10.79 10.82 13.75
C ASN A 385 -9.36 11.35 13.90
N GLU A 386 -9.12 12.33 14.76
CA GLU A 386 -7.79 12.84 15.06
C GLU A 386 -6.87 11.74 15.61
N LEU A 387 -7.39 10.93 16.54
CA LEU A 387 -6.67 9.76 17.06
C LEU A 387 -6.35 8.78 15.93
N SER A 388 -7.34 8.38 15.13
CA SER A 388 -7.17 7.46 14.01
C SER A 388 -6.17 7.98 12.98
N ALA A 389 -6.27 9.25 12.57
CA ALA A 389 -5.34 9.88 11.65
C ALA A 389 -3.89 9.91 12.21
N SER A 390 -3.74 10.12 13.53
CA SER A 390 -2.44 10.08 14.16
C SER A 390 -1.77 8.70 14.10
N MET A 391 -2.56 7.63 14.02
CA MET A 391 -2.10 6.23 13.96
C MET A 391 -1.99 5.69 12.52
N GLN A 392 -2.56 6.39 11.53
CA GLN A 392 -2.51 6.00 10.10
C GLN A 392 -1.22 6.49 9.44
N ARG A 393 -0.08 6.06 9.95
CA ARG A 393 1.23 6.40 9.38
C ARG A 393 2.00 5.12 9.06
N THR A 394 2.70 5.13 7.93
CA THR A 394 3.64 4.05 7.56
C THR A 394 4.66 3.87 8.69
N GLY A 395 4.97 2.62 9.04
CA GLY A 395 5.91 2.32 10.11
C GLY A 395 5.34 2.47 11.53
N MET A 396 4.03 2.63 11.71
CA MET A 396 3.42 2.65 13.03
C MET A 396 3.64 1.31 13.73
N ASN A 397 4.39 1.32 14.83
CA ASN A 397 4.59 0.15 15.67
C ASN A 397 3.54 0.05 16.78
N THR A 398 3.46 -1.11 17.42
CA THR A 398 2.49 -1.39 18.50
C THR A 398 2.68 -0.49 19.70
N VAL A 399 3.92 -0.10 19.99
CA VAL A 399 4.26 0.74 21.15
C VAL A 399 3.76 2.15 20.95
N SER A 400 4.15 2.79 19.83
CA SER A 400 3.71 4.15 19.52
C SER A 400 2.19 4.27 19.37
N ALA A 401 1.53 3.24 18.82
CA ALA A 401 0.08 3.23 18.73
C ALA A 401 -0.60 3.17 20.12
N ARG A 402 -0.07 2.34 21.02
CA ARG A 402 -0.55 2.25 22.42
C ARG A 402 -0.32 3.54 23.20
N GLU A 403 0.82 4.19 23.04
CA GLU A 403 1.07 5.50 23.66
C GLU A 403 0.05 6.54 23.24
N LYS A 404 -0.27 6.62 21.94
CA LYS A 404 -1.30 7.53 21.42
C LYS A 404 -2.68 7.22 21.99
N LEU A 405 -3.02 5.94 22.05
CA LEU A 405 -4.28 5.50 22.64
C LEU A 405 -4.34 5.80 24.14
N SER A 406 -3.29 5.51 24.89
CA SER A 406 -3.19 5.84 26.32
C SER A 406 -3.31 7.35 26.54
N ALA A 407 -2.64 8.17 25.74
CA ALA A 407 -2.77 9.62 25.78
C ALA A 407 -4.20 10.09 25.51
N PHE A 408 -4.92 9.44 24.60
CA PHE A 408 -6.32 9.73 24.33
C PHE A 408 -7.22 9.37 25.54
N VAL A 409 -7.06 8.17 26.09
CA VAL A 409 -7.85 7.71 27.26
C VAL A 409 -7.62 8.60 28.48
N ARG A 410 -6.40 9.08 28.67
CA ARG A 410 -6.06 10.04 29.75
C ARG A 410 -6.79 11.39 29.65
N LYS A 411 -7.40 11.72 28.52
CA LYS A 411 -8.25 12.92 28.38
C LYS A 411 -9.60 12.76 29.08
N PHE A 412 -10.14 11.54 29.20
CA PHE A 412 -11.49 11.31 29.74
C PHE A 412 -11.71 11.86 31.16
N PRO A 413 -10.82 11.66 32.13
CA PRO A 413 -10.99 12.25 33.47
C PRO A 413 -11.06 13.79 33.44
N PHE A 414 -10.31 14.43 32.52
CA PHE A 414 -10.35 15.89 32.37
C PHE A 414 -11.65 16.35 31.72
N TRP A 415 -12.16 15.63 30.74
CA TRP A 415 -13.44 15.91 30.11
C TRP A 415 -14.58 15.75 31.10
N LEU A 416 -14.63 14.64 31.84
CA LEU A 416 -15.63 14.38 32.89
C LEU A 416 -15.67 15.50 33.93
N LYS A 417 -14.51 15.90 34.45
CA LYS A 417 -14.44 16.99 35.46
C LYS A 417 -14.91 18.34 34.91
N ARG A 418 -14.77 18.62 33.62
CA ARG A 418 -15.30 19.84 32.97
C ARG A 418 -16.81 19.74 32.78
N ILE A 419 -17.30 18.61 32.29
CA ILE A 419 -18.72 18.36 32.05
C ILE A 419 -19.53 18.43 33.35
N GLU A 420 -19.00 17.91 34.47
CA GLU A 420 -19.59 18.06 35.81
C GLU A 420 -19.82 19.54 36.19
N LYS A 421 -18.94 20.42 35.69
CA LYS A 421 -19.04 21.87 35.86
C LYS A 421 -19.83 22.56 34.75
N ARG A 422 -20.50 21.81 33.88
CA ARG A 422 -21.23 22.29 32.69
C ARG A 422 -20.36 23.10 31.72
N ASN A 423 -19.10 22.78 31.67
CA ASN A 423 -18.15 23.37 30.74
C ASN A 423 -17.91 22.40 29.55
N PHE A 424 -18.36 22.80 28.38
CA PHE A 424 -18.29 21.98 27.15
C PHE A 424 -17.17 22.40 26.19
N THR A 425 -16.19 23.17 26.64
CA THR A 425 -15.09 23.69 25.80
C THR A 425 -14.33 22.58 24.98
N ASN A 426 -14.36 21.33 25.43
CA ASN A 426 -13.81 20.21 24.69
C ASN A 426 -14.75 19.66 23.60
N PHE A 427 -15.99 20.17 23.55
CA PHE A 427 -17.03 19.79 22.60
C PHE A 427 -17.63 21.06 22.01
N PRO A 428 -16.92 21.74 21.06
CA PRO A 428 -17.27 23.08 20.61
C PRO A 428 -18.64 23.18 19.92
N PHE A 429 -19.03 22.19 19.11
CA PHE A 429 -20.36 22.17 18.51
C PHE A 429 -21.47 22.06 19.57
N LEU A 430 -21.22 21.26 20.60
CA LEU A 430 -22.14 21.15 21.73
C LEU A 430 -22.21 22.46 22.53
N GLU A 431 -21.07 23.11 22.77
CA GLU A 431 -20.99 24.38 23.50
C GLU A 431 -21.78 25.48 22.79
N GLU A 432 -21.78 25.51 21.45
CA GLU A 432 -22.52 26.47 20.64
C GLU A 432 -24.04 26.32 20.76
N ILE A 433 -24.54 25.10 20.91
CA ILE A 433 -25.99 24.80 20.86
C ILE A 433 -26.65 24.84 22.23
N VAL A 434 -25.93 24.49 23.28
CA VAL A 434 -26.48 24.43 24.64
C VAL A 434 -26.64 25.85 25.21
N VAL A 435 -27.89 26.36 25.21
CA VAL A 435 -28.18 27.75 25.58
C VAL A 435 -28.77 27.83 27.01
N SER A 436 -29.46 26.80 27.48
CA SER A 436 -30.14 26.81 28.78
C SER A 436 -29.47 25.93 29.82
N ASP A 437 -29.54 26.34 31.10
CA ASP A 437 -29.02 25.56 32.25
C ASP A 437 -29.65 24.17 32.38
N ASN A 438 -30.92 24.03 32.00
CA ASN A 438 -31.62 22.75 32.04
C ASN A 438 -31.12 21.78 30.94
N GLU A 439 -30.91 22.27 29.74
CA GLU A 439 -30.29 21.49 28.65
C GLU A 439 -28.87 21.07 29.03
N ALA A 440 -28.07 22.00 29.58
CA ALA A 440 -26.71 21.71 30.03
C ALA A 440 -26.71 20.61 31.12
N LEU A 441 -27.68 20.62 32.03
CA LEU A 441 -27.77 19.60 33.06
C LEU A 441 -28.13 18.22 32.51
N CYS A 442 -29.13 18.16 31.63
CA CYS A 442 -29.58 16.89 31.01
C CYS A 442 -28.50 16.25 30.19
N ILE A 443 -27.88 17.02 29.25
CA ILE A 443 -26.87 16.49 28.38
C ILE A 443 -25.56 16.15 29.12
N ALA A 444 -25.19 16.92 30.15
CA ALA A 444 -24.01 16.62 30.94
C ALA A 444 -24.12 15.26 31.65
N ALA A 445 -25.32 14.93 32.18
CA ALA A 445 -25.56 13.63 32.80
C ALA A 445 -25.41 12.47 31.78
N GLU A 446 -25.97 12.62 30.60
CA GLU A 446 -25.88 11.60 29.52
C GLU A 446 -24.45 11.41 29.04
N ILE A 447 -23.71 12.48 28.77
CA ILE A 447 -22.31 12.45 28.34
C ILE A 447 -21.42 11.83 29.43
N THR A 448 -21.66 12.17 30.71
CA THR A 448 -20.90 11.60 31.83
C THR A 448 -21.01 10.08 31.86
N VAL A 449 -22.22 9.54 31.73
CA VAL A 449 -22.44 8.09 31.67
C VAL A 449 -21.72 7.48 30.48
N HIS A 450 -21.84 8.10 29.30
CA HIS A 450 -21.22 7.60 28.08
C HIS A 450 -19.68 7.60 28.17
N LEU A 451 -19.06 8.70 28.59
CA LEU A 451 -17.61 8.81 28.75
C LEU A 451 -17.05 7.83 29.79
N GLN A 452 -17.79 7.57 30.87
CA GLN A 452 -17.41 6.55 31.85
C GLN A 452 -17.46 5.14 31.24
N GLN A 453 -18.53 4.82 30.50
CA GLN A 453 -18.64 3.55 29.81
C GLN A 453 -17.51 3.39 28.78
N MET A 454 -17.21 4.42 27.99
CA MET A 454 -16.08 4.44 27.08
C MET A 454 -14.76 4.23 27.82
N SER A 455 -14.50 4.96 28.87
CA SER A 455 -13.28 4.83 29.68
C SER A 455 -13.08 3.39 30.15
N ASN A 456 -14.12 2.80 30.76
CA ASN A 456 -14.08 1.41 31.22
C ASN A 456 -13.86 0.43 30.09
N PHE A 457 -14.51 0.65 28.96
CA PHE A 457 -14.36 -0.19 27.79
C PHE A 457 -12.94 -0.10 27.20
N PHE A 458 -12.38 1.09 27.06
CA PHE A 458 -11.01 1.28 26.58
C PHE A 458 -9.99 0.65 27.54
N HIS A 459 -10.16 0.79 28.85
CA HIS A 459 -9.29 0.12 29.82
C HIS A 459 -9.39 -1.41 29.74
N GLY A 460 -10.60 -1.96 29.62
CA GLY A 460 -10.80 -3.41 29.49
C GLY A 460 -10.28 -3.99 28.19
N TYR A 461 -10.46 -3.26 27.07
CA TYR A 461 -10.08 -3.73 25.74
C TYR A 461 -8.56 -3.62 25.49
N PHE A 462 -7.91 -2.60 26.05
CA PHE A 462 -6.49 -2.30 25.81
C PHE A 462 -5.57 -2.63 26.99
N SER A 463 -6.12 -3.07 28.12
CA SER A 463 -5.31 -3.55 29.26
C SER A 463 -4.59 -4.87 28.98
N VAL A 464 -5.10 -5.64 28.01
CA VAL A 464 -4.43 -6.86 27.55
C VAL A 464 -3.28 -6.45 26.63
N GLY A 465 -2.11 -6.17 27.22
CA GLY A 465 -0.85 -5.94 26.53
C GLY A 465 -0.26 -4.54 26.63
N ASP A 466 -0.47 -3.82 27.73
CA ASP A 466 0.47 -2.74 28.05
C ASP A 466 1.89 -3.32 28.01
N LEU A 467 2.84 -2.54 27.48
CA LEU A 467 4.25 -2.89 27.65
C LEU A 467 4.45 -3.09 29.14
N ASP A 468 4.77 -4.33 29.50
CA ASP A 468 5.18 -4.65 30.85
C ASP A 468 6.27 -3.66 31.27
N GLU A 469 6.25 -3.19 32.52
CA GLU A 469 7.31 -2.32 33.05
C GLU A 469 8.69 -2.87 32.66
N ALA A 470 8.86 -4.19 32.73
CA ALA A 470 10.07 -4.89 32.32
C ALA A 470 10.45 -4.72 30.84
N SER A 471 9.56 -4.28 29.96
CA SER A 471 9.80 -4.09 28.52
C SER A 471 9.95 -2.62 28.11
N LYS A 472 9.75 -1.68 29.02
CA LYS A 472 9.84 -0.23 28.72
C LYS A 472 11.24 0.23 28.31
N TRP A 473 12.29 -0.52 28.64
CA TRP A 473 13.64 -0.27 28.17
C TRP A 473 13.77 -0.29 26.64
N ILE A 474 12.82 -0.92 25.95
CA ILE A 474 12.81 -0.95 24.48
C ILE A 474 12.60 0.46 23.91
N LEU A 475 11.79 1.31 24.60
CA LEU A 475 11.51 2.68 24.19
C LEU A 475 12.69 3.63 24.46
N ASP A 476 13.34 3.44 25.60
CA ASP A 476 14.49 4.23 26.01
C ASP A 476 15.48 3.36 26.79
N PRO A 477 16.41 2.71 26.09
CA PRO A 477 17.38 1.84 26.73
C PRO A 477 18.37 2.58 27.61
N PHE A 478 18.51 3.90 27.47
CA PHE A 478 19.49 4.71 28.21
C PHE A 478 18.97 5.24 29.54
N LEU A 479 17.71 5.64 29.63
CA LEU A 479 17.12 6.23 30.82
C LEU A 479 16.34 5.23 31.70
N PHE A 480 15.98 4.07 31.18
CA PHE A 480 15.18 3.08 31.91
C PHE A 480 15.95 2.52 33.12
N ASN A 481 15.26 2.34 34.27
CA ASN A 481 15.89 1.75 35.44
C ASN A 481 16.10 0.24 35.26
N LEU A 482 17.37 -0.22 35.34
CA LEU A 482 17.75 -1.62 35.16
C LEU A 482 17.16 -2.57 36.22
N ASP A 483 16.75 -2.08 37.38
CA ASP A 483 16.14 -2.91 38.41
C ASP A 483 14.81 -3.54 37.98
N PHE A 484 14.12 -2.91 37.03
CA PHE A 484 12.85 -3.38 36.48
C PHE A 484 12.99 -4.32 35.29
N VAL A 485 14.21 -4.58 34.82
CA VAL A 485 14.43 -5.56 33.74
C VAL A 485 14.38 -6.97 34.34
N ASP A 486 13.48 -7.82 33.82
CA ASP A 486 13.33 -9.21 34.26
C ASP A 486 14.64 -10.00 34.13
N ASP A 487 14.82 -11.01 34.97
CA ASP A 487 16.06 -11.69 35.36
C ASP A 487 16.89 -12.43 34.29
N GLY A 488 16.92 -11.97 33.08
CA GLY A 488 18.00 -12.36 32.21
C GLY A 488 19.32 -11.65 32.63
N TYR A 489 20.14 -12.23 33.49
CA TYR A 489 21.47 -11.69 33.86
C TYR A 489 22.26 -11.21 32.63
N LEU A 490 22.18 -11.91 31.50
CA LEU A 490 22.79 -11.54 30.24
C LEU A 490 22.17 -10.24 29.67
N MET A 491 20.85 -10.06 29.72
CA MET A 491 20.20 -8.85 29.18
C MET A 491 20.58 -7.59 29.96
N LYS A 492 20.72 -7.67 31.30
CA LYS A 492 21.13 -6.53 32.12
C LYS A 492 22.56 -6.10 31.77
N ASN A 493 23.49 -7.05 31.56
CA ASN A 493 24.85 -6.77 31.16
C ASN A 493 24.92 -6.14 29.77
N ASP A 494 24.25 -6.76 28.78
CA ASP A 494 24.20 -6.22 27.43
C ASP A 494 23.63 -4.79 27.41
N LEU A 495 22.60 -4.52 28.24
CA LEU A 495 22.01 -3.19 28.34
C LEU A 495 22.93 -2.18 29.02
N ALA A 496 23.71 -2.61 30.01
CA ALA A 496 24.73 -1.78 30.65
C ALA A 496 25.88 -1.44 29.68
N GLU A 497 26.33 -2.41 28.88
CA GLU A 497 27.32 -2.19 27.82
C GLU A 497 26.84 -1.27 26.73
N LEU A 498 25.58 -1.46 26.27
CA LEU A 498 24.92 -0.60 25.28
C LEU A 498 24.95 0.87 25.74
N ARG A 499 24.60 1.12 27.01
CA ARG A 499 24.58 2.46 27.63
C ARG A 499 25.94 3.12 27.73
N ALA A 500 26.99 2.33 27.88
CA ALA A 500 28.35 2.86 28.00
C ALA A 500 28.90 3.43 26.69
N SER A 501 28.26 3.13 25.56
CA SER A 501 28.71 3.57 24.23
C SER A 501 28.06 4.90 23.83
N GLY A 502 28.83 5.97 23.77
CA GLY A 502 28.37 7.27 23.25
C GLY A 502 27.99 7.23 21.77
N GLN A 503 28.57 6.34 20.96
CA GLN A 503 28.20 6.17 19.56
C GLN A 503 26.80 5.60 19.45
N ILE A 504 26.45 4.60 20.24
CA ILE A 504 25.11 3.97 20.22
C ILE A 504 24.06 4.95 20.75
N LEU A 505 24.38 5.81 21.70
CA LEU A 505 23.52 6.90 22.14
C LEU A 505 23.19 7.86 20.97
N MET A 506 24.21 8.27 20.20
CA MET A 506 24.00 9.12 19.01
C MET A 506 23.14 8.43 17.94
N GLU A 507 23.33 7.13 17.72
CA GLU A 507 22.49 6.34 16.82
C GLU A 507 21.03 6.31 17.31
N PHE A 508 20.80 6.11 18.61
CA PHE A 508 19.47 6.12 19.20
C PHE A 508 18.77 7.48 19.07
N GLU A 509 19.48 8.58 19.26
CA GLU A 509 18.92 9.94 19.14
C GLU A 509 18.58 10.34 17.68
N THR A 510 19.24 9.73 16.70
CA THR A 510 19.11 10.12 15.28
C THR A 510 18.28 9.16 14.44
N MET A 511 18.15 7.90 14.86
CA MET A 511 17.43 6.86 14.12
C MET A 511 15.99 6.70 14.63
N LYS A 512 15.12 6.10 13.81
CA LYS A 512 13.84 5.60 14.31
C LYS A 512 14.09 4.41 15.24
N LEU A 513 13.18 4.20 16.18
CA LEU A 513 13.30 3.13 17.17
C LEU A 513 13.50 1.75 16.54
N GLU A 514 12.75 1.45 15.48
CA GLU A 514 12.83 0.18 14.77
C GLU A 514 14.18 0.00 14.08
N ASP A 515 14.65 1.04 13.41
CA ASP A 515 15.92 1.02 12.66
C ASP A 515 17.09 0.92 13.63
N PHE A 516 17.00 1.60 14.79
CA PHE A 516 17.97 1.47 15.87
C PHE A 516 18.10 0.01 16.33
N TRP A 517 16.98 -0.64 16.67
CA TRP A 517 17.04 -2.03 17.12
C TRP A 517 17.44 -3.01 16.01
N CYS A 518 17.13 -2.73 14.76
CA CYS A 518 17.67 -3.49 13.62
C CYS A 518 19.19 -3.32 13.49
N ALA A 519 19.72 -2.11 13.70
CA ALA A 519 21.17 -1.86 13.67
C ALA A 519 21.89 -2.60 14.81
N GLN A 520 21.29 -2.67 16.00
CA GLN A 520 21.85 -3.37 17.15
C GLN A 520 21.79 -4.90 17.07
N PHE A 521 21.15 -5.47 16.04
CA PHE A 521 20.94 -6.91 15.89
C PHE A 521 22.25 -7.71 15.81
N THR A 522 23.32 -7.10 15.29
CA THR A 522 24.65 -7.74 15.19
C THR A 522 25.49 -7.57 16.44
N VAL A 523 25.31 -6.47 17.20
CA VAL A 523 26.13 -6.12 18.37
C VAL A 523 25.49 -6.68 19.65
N PHE A 524 24.19 -6.49 19.84
CA PHE A 524 23.41 -6.94 20.99
C PHE A 524 22.23 -7.81 20.56
N PRO A 525 22.49 -9.02 20.01
CA PRO A 525 21.44 -9.84 19.39
C PRO A 525 20.30 -10.22 20.35
N SER A 526 20.58 -10.41 21.64
CA SER A 526 19.56 -10.76 22.63
C SER A 526 18.58 -9.60 22.88
N LEU A 527 19.10 -8.39 23.07
CA LEU A 527 18.30 -7.17 23.25
C LEU A 527 17.49 -6.87 21.99
N ALA A 528 18.16 -6.84 20.84
CA ALA A 528 17.52 -6.53 19.56
C ALA A 528 16.42 -7.52 19.21
N LYS A 529 16.63 -8.83 19.39
CA LYS A 529 15.59 -9.86 19.18
C LYS A 529 14.37 -9.64 20.07
N THR A 530 14.58 -9.29 21.34
CA THR A 530 13.50 -9.04 22.28
C THR A 530 12.72 -7.79 21.89
N ALA A 531 13.41 -6.70 21.57
CA ALA A 531 12.80 -5.45 21.13
C ALA A 531 12.01 -5.65 19.82
N LEU A 532 12.61 -6.27 18.82
CA LEU A 532 12.01 -6.46 17.51
C LEU A 532 10.81 -7.42 17.52
N LYS A 533 10.75 -8.40 18.42
CA LYS A 533 9.55 -9.22 18.62
C LYS A 533 8.31 -8.39 19.02
N ILE A 534 8.53 -7.25 19.66
CA ILE A 534 7.45 -6.32 20.06
C ILE A 534 7.19 -5.27 18.97
N LEU A 535 8.20 -4.90 18.19
CA LEU A 535 8.09 -3.85 17.17
C LEU A 535 7.62 -4.36 15.80
N ILE A 536 7.90 -5.64 15.45
CA ILE A 536 7.45 -6.25 14.19
C ILE A 536 5.92 -6.42 14.10
N PRO A 537 5.18 -6.81 15.15
CA PRO A 537 3.74 -6.93 15.06
C PRO A 537 3.08 -5.62 14.58
N PHE A 538 2.10 -5.76 13.69
CA PHE A 538 1.29 -4.62 13.27
C PHE A 538 0.37 -4.14 14.41
N ALA A 539 0.26 -2.84 14.57
CA ALA A 539 -0.67 -2.23 15.51
C ALA A 539 -2.05 -1.99 14.90
N THR A 540 -2.13 -1.87 13.59
CA THR A 540 -3.32 -1.42 12.87
C THR A 540 -3.47 -2.17 11.56
N THR A 541 -4.65 -2.10 10.93
CA THR A 541 -4.95 -2.60 9.58
C THR A 541 -4.91 -1.49 8.52
N CYS A 542 -4.18 -0.42 8.79
CA CYS A 542 -4.12 0.78 7.94
C CYS A 542 -3.65 0.49 6.50
N LEU A 543 -2.67 -0.40 6.33
CA LEU A 543 -2.18 -0.73 4.98
C LEU A 543 -3.23 -1.47 4.16
N CYS A 544 -4.01 -2.36 4.78
CA CYS A 544 -5.14 -3.01 4.10
C CYS A 544 -6.19 -1.99 3.68
N GLU A 545 -6.51 -1.01 4.54
CA GLU A 545 -7.46 0.05 4.19
C GLU A 545 -6.98 0.92 3.02
N LEU A 546 -5.68 1.25 2.98
CA LEU A 546 -5.06 1.94 1.85
C LEU A 546 -5.08 1.07 0.58
N GLY A 547 -4.84 -0.23 0.73
CA GLY A 547 -4.93 -1.21 -0.35
C GLY A 547 -6.36 -1.31 -0.91
N PHE A 548 -7.37 -1.36 -0.05
CA PHE A 548 -8.78 -1.35 -0.47
C PHE A 548 -9.16 -0.06 -1.19
N SER A 549 -8.59 1.09 -0.81
CA SER A 549 -8.77 2.33 -1.56
C SER A 549 -8.22 2.20 -2.97
N SER A 550 -7.09 1.52 -3.14
CA SER A 550 -6.53 1.23 -4.46
C SER A 550 -7.40 0.25 -5.25
N LEU A 551 -7.92 -0.79 -4.60
CA LEU A 551 -8.84 -1.75 -5.21
C LEU A 551 -10.06 -1.05 -5.84
N LEU A 552 -10.67 -0.09 -5.15
CA LEU A 552 -11.81 0.67 -5.66
C LEU A 552 -11.49 1.48 -6.92
N HIS A 553 -10.26 1.99 -7.07
CA HIS A 553 -9.83 2.69 -8.28
C HIS A 553 -9.69 1.74 -9.48
N PHE A 554 -9.23 0.50 -9.25
CA PHE A 554 -9.10 -0.49 -10.31
C PHE A 554 -10.42 -1.13 -10.70
N LYS A 555 -11.33 -1.33 -9.73
CA LYS A 555 -12.65 -1.96 -9.95
C LYS A 555 -13.61 -0.96 -10.57
N THR A 556 -13.68 -0.97 -11.89
CA THR A 556 -14.74 -0.26 -12.64
C THR A 556 -15.80 -1.27 -13.08
N LYS A 557 -17.03 -0.82 -13.37
CA LYS A 557 -18.16 -1.68 -13.81
C LYS A 557 -17.84 -2.63 -14.98
N SER A 558 -16.77 -2.37 -15.73
CA SER A 558 -16.32 -3.22 -16.84
C SER A 558 -15.27 -4.26 -16.46
N ARG A 559 -14.75 -4.26 -15.22
CA ARG A 559 -13.66 -5.12 -14.74
C ARG A 559 -14.05 -6.07 -13.61
N GLY A 560 -15.32 -6.32 -13.39
CA GLY A 560 -15.85 -7.07 -12.23
C GLY A 560 -15.32 -8.49 -12.00
N TYR A 561 -14.60 -9.09 -12.95
CA TYR A 561 -14.17 -10.49 -12.89
C TYR A 561 -12.64 -10.71 -12.93
N LEU A 562 -11.83 -9.65 -12.98
CA LEU A 562 -10.37 -9.78 -13.03
C LEU A 562 -9.78 -9.86 -11.62
N ASN A 563 -8.80 -10.74 -11.44
CA ASN A 563 -7.97 -10.78 -10.23
C ASN A 563 -7.15 -9.48 -10.16
N MET A 564 -7.51 -8.60 -9.22
CA MET A 564 -6.88 -7.29 -9.05
C MET A 564 -5.60 -7.34 -8.20
N SER A 565 -5.25 -8.51 -7.67
CA SER A 565 -4.08 -8.67 -6.79
C SER A 565 -2.79 -8.23 -7.48
N ASP A 566 -2.67 -8.49 -8.78
CA ASP A 566 -1.48 -8.18 -9.57
C ASP A 566 -1.36 -6.66 -9.82
N ASP A 567 -2.45 -6.02 -10.23
CA ASP A 567 -2.51 -4.56 -10.39
C ASP A 567 -2.18 -3.83 -9.08
N ILE A 568 -2.79 -4.27 -7.97
CA ILE A 568 -2.57 -3.68 -6.65
C ILE A 568 -1.11 -3.85 -6.24
N ARG A 569 -0.52 -5.04 -6.42
CA ARG A 569 0.87 -5.30 -6.04
C ARG A 569 1.83 -4.38 -6.77
N VAL A 570 1.72 -4.26 -8.09
CA VAL A 570 2.57 -3.36 -8.88
C VAL A 570 2.34 -1.91 -8.47
N ALA A 571 1.09 -1.50 -8.21
CA ALA A 571 0.76 -0.12 -7.85
C ALA A 571 1.35 0.32 -6.51
N ILE A 572 1.23 -0.53 -5.47
CA ILE A 572 1.51 -0.10 -4.08
C ILE A 572 2.83 -0.62 -3.51
N SER A 573 3.41 -1.69 -4.07
CA SER A 573 4.70 -2.21 -3.60
C SER A 573 5.81 -1.16 -3.74
N LYS A 574 6.71 -1.14 -2.77
CA LYS A 574 7.95 -0.34 -2.82
C LYS A 574 9.04 -1.01 -3.65
N LYS A 575 8.89 -2.31 -3.93
CA LYS A 575 9.82 -3.05 -4.78
C LYS A 575 9.64 -2.68 -6.24
N VAL A 576 10.77 -2.60 -6.93
CA VAL A 576 10.80 -2.39 -8.38
C VAL A 576 10.98 -3.75 -9.06
N PRO A 577 10.19 -4.05 -10.10
CA PRO A 577 10.39 -5.28 -10.88
C PRO A 577 11.82 -5.37 -11.43
N ARG A 578 12.38 -6.57 -11.45
CA ARG A 578 13.69 -6.85 -12.09
C ARG A 578 13.50 -6.92 -13.60
N PHE A 579 13.32 -5.76 -14.24
CA PHE A 579 13.00 -5.66 -15.66
C PHE A 579 13.94 -6.46 -16.55
N SER A 580 15.24 -6.42 -16.29
CA SER A 580 16.24 -7.15 -17.08
C SER A 580 15.99 -8.66 -17.05
N ASP A 581 15.73 -9.21 -15.87
CA ASP A 581 15.50 -10.64 -15.67
C ASP A 581 14.19 -11.10 -16.35
N ILE A 582 13.12 -10.29 -16.19
CA ILE A 582 11.82 -10.56 -16.82
C ILE A 582 11.94 -10.54 -18.35
N ILE A 583 12.62 -9.54 -18.91
CA ILE A 583 12.82 -9.40 -20.36
C ILE A 583 13.65 -10.58 -20.90
N GLU A 584 14.72 -10.95 -20.20
CA GLU A 584 15.57 -12.07 -20.60
C GLU A 584 14.81 -13.39 -20.63
N GLN A 585 14.05 -13.69 -19.58
CA GLN A 585 13.19 -14.88 -19.51
C GLN A 585 12.17 -14.91 -20.66
N LYS A 586 11.55 -13.76 -20.98
CA LYS A 586 10.56 -13.66 -22.05
C LYS A 586 11.18 -13.95 -23.43
N LEU A 587 12.36 -13.41 -23.68
CA LEU A 587 13.08 -13.62 -24.94
C LEU A 587 13.57 -15.08 -25.09
N GLN A 588 13.96 -15.72 -24.00
CA GLN A 588 14.32 -17.15 -24.01
C GLN A 588 13.11 -18.03 -24.34
N LEU A 589 11.93 -17.72 -23.76
CA LEU A 589 10.69 -18.44 -24.07
C LEU A 589 10.27 -18.28 -25.54
N GLN A 590 10.40 -17.07 -26.10
CA GLN A 590 10.09 -16.81 -27.51
C GLN A 590 11.03 -17.52 -28.48
N LYS A 591 12.29 -17.80 -28.10
CA LYS A 591 13.25 -18.55 -28.91
C LYS A 591 13.06 -20.07 -28.84
N SER A 592 12.34 -20.55 -27.81
CA SER A 592 12.08 -21.99 -27.59
C SER A 592 10.76 -22.47 -28.23
N LEU A 593 9.92 -21.57 -28.67
CA LEU A 593 8.69 -21.78 -29.45
C LEU A 593 8.96 -21.61 -30.94
#